data_33ba77c5b74b748af11fc910abbe7711
#
_entry.id   33ba77c5b74b748af11fc910abbe7711
#
_cell.length_a   1.000
_cell.length_b   1.000
_cell.length_c   1.000
_cell.angle_alpha   90.00
_cell.angle_beta   90.00
_cell.angle_gamma   90.00
#
_symmetry.space_group_name_H-M   'P 1'
#
loop_
_entity.id
_entity.type
_entity.pdbx_description
1 polymer ?
#
loop_
_entity_poly.entity_id
_entity_poly.type
_entity_poly.pdbx_seq_one_letter_code
_entity_poly.pdbx_strand_id
1 'polypeptide(L)'
;MLGCNFNMFAIVTVIYLCFISACTSYIWETESFYEDPYKQYQLIPPISNTSQKFASYFMGLRISRLSSGRIRRGPNQGKASNIVFVLDSSSSVGRRHFLQEVKAIHTMVAKSRDDNRYGIVVFSTDAFIQMKFADKRTTLKKLKKVPFIRGRTNIQKGLLLAKKLFEDPESNKTKDALNKVLLITDGLSNVQKELTLYRALQLKMMGVQIYVVAVGRFVYGIPESIGLATTSQRHLFRVRNMKAFLNVARMIPSVPFRSALH
;
A
#
# COMPACT_ATOMS: atom_id res chain seq x y z
N MET A 1 -51.79 -64.21 8.77
CA MET A 1 -51.26 -63.22 7.81
C MET A 1 -51.49 -61.83 8.37
N LEU A 2 -50.49 -61.23 8.99
CA LEU A 2 -50.55 -59.87 9.48
C LEU A 2 -49.91 -58.98 8.43
N GLY A 3 -50.76 -58.29 7.69
CA GLY A 3 -50.33 -57.29 6.66
C GLY A 3 -49.76 -56.05 7.35
N CYS A 4 -48.49 -55.83 7.20
CA CYS A 4 -47.83 -54.63 7.66
C CYS A 4 -48.14 -53.49 6.65
N ASN A 5 -49.26 -52.75 6.90
CA ASN A 5 -49.52 -51.51 6.22
C ASN A 5 -48.55 -50.42 6.69
N PHE A 6 -47.35 -50.41 6.16
CA PHE A 6 -46.46 -49.28 6.32
C PHE A 6 -47.08 -48.05 5.64
N ASN A 7 -47.46 -47.08 6.47
CA ASN A 7 -48.14 -45.86 6.04
C ASN A 7 -47.19 -45.06 5.15
N MET A 8 -47.41 -45.02 3.85
CA MET A 8 -46.60 -44.33 2.86
C MET A 8 -46.32 -42.86 3.26
N PHE A 9 -47.25 -42.25 3.99
CA PHE A 9 -47.08 -40.92 4.57
C PHE A 9 -45.95 -40.86 5.58
N ALA A 10 -45.76 -41.85 6.43
CA ALA A 10 -44.70 -41.89 7.41
C ALA A 10 -43.30 -41.99 6.75
N ILE A 11 -43.20 -42.78 5.68
CA ILE A 11 -41.94 -42.90 4.93
C ILE A 11 -41.59 -41.59 4.21
N VAL A 12 -42.56 -40.91 3.58
CA VAL A 12 -42.34 -39.62 2.93
C VAL A 12 -41.94 -38.54 3.94
N THR A 13 -42.57 -38.53 5.12
CA THR A 13 -42.23 -37.57 6.18
C THR A 13 -40.80 -37.77 6.73
N VAL A 14 -40.39 -39.04 6.91
CA VAL A 14 -39.02 -39.35 7.36
C VAL A 14 -37.97 -38.95 6.31
N ILE A 15 -38.23 -39.23 5.03
CA ILE A 15 -37.35 -38.85 3.93
C ILE A 15 -37.24 -37.32 3.84
N TYR A 16 -38.36 -36.60 4.01
CA TYR A 16 -38.39 -35.12 3.99
C TYR A 16 -37.63 -34.54 5.17
N LEU A 17 -37.77 -35.06 6.38
CA LEU A 17 -37.01 -34.64 7.57
C LEU A 17 -35.52 -34.96 7.44
N CYS A 18 -35.14 -36.09 6.87
CA CYS A 18 -33.74 -36.43 6.58
C CYS A 18 -33.13 -35.46 5.54
N PHE A 19 -33.92 -35.09 4.51
CA PHE A 19 -33.47 -34.14 3.50
C PHE A 19 -33.27 -32.74 4.07
N ILE A 20 -34.19 -32.25 4.93
CA ILE A 20 -34.04 -30.97 5.63
C ILE A 20 -32.84 -30.98 6.56
N SER A 21 -32.63 -32.06 7.34
CA SER A 21 -31.49 -32.21 8.23
C SER A 21 -30.16 -32.26 7.47
N ALA A 22 -30.10 -32.94 6.33
CA ALA A 22 -28.91 -32.96 5.47
C ALA A 22 -28.65 -31.59 4.82
N CYS A 23 -29.70 -30.89 4.36
CA CYS A 23 -29.54 -29.55 3.81
C CYS A 23 -29.11 -28.52 4.86
N THR A 24 -29.63 -28.61 6.08
CA THR A 24 -29.22 -27.68 7.14
C THR A 24 -27.78 -27.92 7.60
N SER A 25 -27.35 -29.17 7.76
CA SER A 25 -25.93 -29.47 8.06
C SER A 25 -25.00 -29.00 6.93
N TYR A 26 -25.40 -29.13 5.67
CA TYR A 26 -24.61 -28.65 4.53
C TYR A 26 -24.50 -27.12 4.48
N ILE A 27 -25.55 -26.39 4.88
CA ILE A 27 -25.53 -24.93 4.96
C ILE A 27 -24.60 -24.45 6.08
N TRP A 28 -24.58 -25.10 7.24
CA TRP A 28 -23.71 -24.73 8.35
C TRP A 28 -22.23 -25.09 8.08
N GLU A 29 -21.94 -26.16 7.36
CA GLU A 29 -20.57 -26.49 6.95
C GLU A 29 -20.02 -25.54 5.89
N THR A 30 -20.86 -24.99 5.02
CA THR A 30 -20.42 -24.00 4.03
C THR A 30 -20.19 -22.61 4.63
N GLU A 31 -20.85 -22.22 5.73
CA GLU A 31 -20.57 -20.95 6.41
C GLU A 31 -19.18 -20.92 7.09
N SER A 32 -18.63 -22.05 7.48
CA SER A 32 -17.28 -22.11 8.08
C SER A 32 -16.14 -21.94 7.06
N PHE A 33 -16.42 -22.07 5.76
CA PHE A 33 -15.43 -21.95 4.68
C PHE A 33 -15.26 -20.56 4.09
N TYR A 34 -16.14 -19.59 4.42
CA TYR A 34 -15.95 -18.19 4.03
C TYR A 34 -15.15 -17.44 5.08
N GLU A 35 -13.92 -17.89 5.35
CA GLU A 35 -12.96 -16.98 5.96
C GLU A 35 -12.77 -15.79 5.00
N ASP A 36 -12.97 -14.58 5.52
CA ASP A 36 -12.72 -13.35 4.77
C ASP A 36 -11.32 -13.43 4.14
N PRO A 37 -11.21 -13.55 2.80
CA PRO A 37 -9.92 -13.72 2.13
C PRO A 37 -8.97 -12.55 2.39
N TYR A 38 -9.50 -11.46 2.93
CA TYR A 38 -8.75 -10.25 3.27
C TYR A 38 -8.32 -10.19 4.74
N LYS A 39 -8.78 -11.12 5.59
CA LYS A 39 -8.47 -11.14 7.04
C LYS A 39 -6.97 -11.08 7.32
N GLN A 40 -6.17 -11.84 6.56
CA GLN A 40 -4.71 -11.84 6.69
C GLN A 40 -4.08 -10.45 6.46
N TYR A 41 -4.69 -9.61 5.63
CA TYR A 41 -4.19 -8.27 5.32
C TYR A 41 -4.61 -7.22 6.36
N GLN A 42 -5.53 -7.56 7.28
CA GLN A 42 -5.84 -6.72 8.44
C GLN A 42 -4.77 -6.85 9.54
N LEU A 43 -4.00 -7.93 9.54
CA LEU A 43 -2.93 -8.13 10.51
C LEU A 43 -1.88 -7.03 10.39
N ILE A 44 -1.50 -6.45 11.52
CA ILE A 44 -0.46 -5.42 11.59
C ILE A 44 0.84 -6.08 12.03
N PRO A 45 1.82 -6.20 11.14
CA PRO A 45 3.11 -6.79 11.49
C PRO A 45 3.87 -5.92 12.49
N PRO A 46 4.82 -6.49 13.26
CA PRO A 46 5.76 -5.72 14.05
C PRO A 46 6.48 -4.65 13.22
N ILE A 47 6.79 -3.51 13.83
CA ILE A 47 7.44 -2.37 13.13
C ILE A 47 8.76 -2.81 12.49
N SER A 48 9.54 -3.69 13.16
CA SER A 48 10.78 -4.25 12.62
C SER A 48 10.57 -5.01 11.31
N ASN A 49 9.55 -5.87 11.26
CA ASN A 49 9.23 -6.65 10.05
C ASN A 49 8.78 -5.74 8.90
N THR A 50 7.91 -4.76 9.21
CA THR A 50 7.48 -3.76 8.23
C THR A 50 8.65 -2.92 7.73
N SER A 51 9.59 -2.53 8.62
CA SER A 51 10.79 -1.78 8.23
C SER A 51 11.72 -2.60 7.33
N GLN A 52 11.95 -3.87 7.65
CA GLN A 52 12.75 -4.78 6.83
C GLN A 52 12.12 -4.98 5.44
N LYS A 53 10.80 -5.23 5.41
CA LYS A 53 10.04 -5.38 4.17
C LYS A 53 10.12 -4.10 3.32
N PHE A 54 9.93 -2.94 3.94
CA PHE A 54 9.98 -1.64 3.27
C PHE A 54 11.38 -1.33 2.73
N ALA A 55 12.41 -1.56 3.54
CA ALA A 55 13.80 -1.40 3.13
C ALA A 55 14.15 -2.31 1.93
N SER A 56 13.69 -3.57 1.95
CA SER A 56 13.98 -4.54 0.89
C SER A 56 13.26 -4.23 -0.42
N TYR A 57 11.95 -4.00 -0.37
CA TYR A 57 11.17 -3.89 -1.61
C TYR A 57 11.07 -2.46 -2.14
N PHE A 58 10.86 -1.48 -1.26
CA PHE A 58 10.74 -0.08 -1.69
C PHE A 58 12.10 0.60 -1.86
N MET A 59 12.99 0.48 -0.86
CA MET A 59 14.31 1.12 -0.88
C MET A 59 15.36 0.30 -1.65
N GLY A 60 15.09 -0.97 -1.96
CA GLY A 60 16.01 -1.87 -2.63
C GLY A 60 17.23 -2.29 -1.78
N LEU A 61 17.11 -2.28 -0.45
CA LEU A 61 18.15 -2.64 0.49
C LEU A 61 18.01 -4.10 0.92
N ARG A 62 19.08 -4.92 0.82
CA ARG A 62 19.11 -6.23 1.47
C ARG A 62 19.62 -6.07 2.90
N ILE A 63 18.74 -6.34 3.86
CA ILE A 63 19.13 -6.46 5.25
C ILE A 63 19.48 -7.94 5.49
N SER A 64 20.76 -8.30 5.41
CA SER A 64 21.19 -9.64 5.83
C SER A 64 21.18 -9.71 7.36
N ARG A 65 20.62 -10.80 7.93
CA ARG A 65 20.69 -11.10 9.38
C ARG A 65 22.09 -11.57 9.84
N LEU A 66 23.14 -11.25 9.13
CA LEU A 66 24.49 -11.60 9.57
C LEU A 66 24.91 -10.69 10.72
N SER A 67 25.44 -11.28 11.75
CA SER A 67 25.95 -10.70 13.00
C SER A 67 26.94 -9.52 12.87
N SER A 68 27.32 -9.16 11.65
CA SER A 68 28.30 -8.10 11.34
C SER A 68 27.70 -6.79 10.83
N GLY A 69 26.38 -6.60 10.84
CA GLY A 69 25.73 -5.32 10.46
C GLY A 69 25.96 -4.86 9.01
N ARG A 70 26.55 -5.68 8.14
CA ARG A 70 26.79 -5.34 6.73
C ARG A 70 25.51 -5.41 5.92
N ILE A 71 25.08 -4.26 5.40
CA ILE A 71 23.97 -4.13 4.45
C ILE A 71 24.40 -4.73 3.10
N ARG A 72 23.83 -5.87 2.74
CA ARG A 72 23.99 -6.41 1.37
C ARG A 72 22.93 -5.82 0.46
N ARG A 73 23.30 -5.60 -0.78
CA ARG A 73 22.44 -5.01 -1.81
C ARG A 73 21.47 -6.06 -2.38
N GLY A 74 20.17 -5.68 -2.64
CA GLY A 74 19.15 -6.52 -3.26
C GLY A 74 19.22 -6.54 -4.80
N PRO A 75 18.40 -7.36 -5.51
CA PRO A 75 18.48 -7.54 -6.96
C PRO A 75 18.22 -6.27 -7.79
N ASN A 76 17.58 -5.25 -7.22
CA ASN A 76 17.35 -3.93 -7.86
C ASN A 76 18.46 -2.92 -7.52
N GLN A 77 19.62 -3.40 -7.10
CA GLN A 77 20.72 -2.56 -6.70
C GLN A 77 21.54 -2.07 -7.87
N GLY A 78 21.65 -0.80 -7.93
CA GLY A 78 22.38 -0.10 -8.96
C GLY A 78 21.49 0.82 -9.81
N LYS A 79 20.18 0.58 -9.88
CA LYS A 79 19.28 1.46 -10.64
C LYS A 79 18.76 2.60 -9.76
N ALA A 80 18.84 3.82 -10.31
CA ALA A 80 18.14 4.98 -9.75
C ALA A 80 16.62 4.74 -9.75
N SER A 81 15.90 5.47 -8.93
CA SER A 81 14.43 5.40 -8.93
C SER A 81 13.83 6.80 -9.07
N ASN A 82 12.81 6.90 -9.91
CA ASN A 82 11.89 8.03 -9.96
C ASN A 82 10.71 7.69 -9.05
N ILE A 83 10.54 8.42 -7.96
CA ILE A 83 9.57 8.12 -6.91
C ILE A 83 8.57 9.27 -6.81
N VAL A 84 7.28 8.98 -6.95
CA VAL A 84 6.21 9.94 -6.67
C VAL A 84 5.57 9.59 -5.34
N PHE A 85 5.62 10.52 -4.38
CA PHE A 85 4.87 10.46 -3.13
C PHE A 85 3.47 11.01 -3.35
N VAL A 86 2.46 10.21 -3.07
CA VAL A 86 1.04 10.57 -3.17
C VAL A 86 0.47 10.61 -1.76
N LEU A 87 0.29 11.84 -1.23
CA LEU A 87 0.05 12.13 0.18
C LEU A 87 -1.42 12.42 0.43
N ASP A 88 -2.01 11.71 1.37
CA ASP A 88 -3.38 11.89 1.79
C ASP A 88 -3.50 13.06 2.78
N SER A 89 -4.04 14.17 2.30
CA SER A 89 -4.35 15.38 3.09
C SER A 89 -5.84 15.50 3.42
N SER A 90 -6.56 14.39 3.44
CA SER A 90 -8.00 14.36 3.77
C SER A 90 -8.26 14.63 5.26
N SER A 91 -9.53 14.91 5.58
CA SER A 91 -9.93 15.25 6.95
C SER A 91 -9.73 14.09 7.93
N SER A 92 -9.86 12.83 7.49
CA SER A 92 -9.66 11.62 8.31
C SER A 92 -8.25 11.49 8.85
N VAL A 93 -7.25 11.84 8.03
CA VAL A 93 -5.85 11.83 8.43
C VAL A 93 -5.59 12.83 9.55
N GLY A 94 -6.12 14.05 9.44
CA GLY A 94 -5.90 15.12 10.40
C GLY A 94 -4.46 15.69 10.36
N ARG A 95 -4.33 16.99 10.71
CA ARG A 95 -3.06 17.73 10.59
C ARG A 95 -1.87 17.07 11.30
N ARG A 96 -2.09 16.55 12.52
CA ARG A 96 -1.03 15.92 13.31
C ARG A 96 -0.44 14.68 12.63
N HIS A 97 -1.29 13.83 12.10
CA HIS A 97 -0.89 12.60 11.41
C HIS A 97 -0.25 12.92 10.06
N PHE A 98 -0.78 13.90 9.32
CA PHE A 98 -0.17 14.37 8.09
C PHE A 98 1.27 14.88 8.30
N LEU A 99 1.51 15.64 9.37
CA LEU A 99 2.88 16.07 9.71
C LEU A 99 3.81 14.90 10.05
N GLN A 100 3.27 13.82 10.66
CA GLN A 100 4.05 12.58 10.91
C GLN A 100 4.36 11.85 9.61
N GLU A 101 3.41 11.81 8.67
CA GLU A 101 3.58 11.27 7.32
C GLU A 101 4.70 12.00 6.58
N VAL A 102 4.62 13.32 6.47
CA VAL A 102 5.64 14.16 5.83
C VAL A 102 7.01 13.94 6.49
N LYS A 103 7.06 13.83 7.82
CA LYS A 103 8.30 13.55 8.55
C LYS A 103 8.85 12.16 8.28
N ALA A 104 7.99 11.16 8.10
CA ALA A 104 8.41 9.80 7.72
C ALA A 104 9.04 9.80 6.32
N ILE A 105 8.39 10.44 5.36
CA ILE A 105 8.93 10.59 3.99
C ILE A 105 10.25 11.37 4.00
N HIS A 106 10.33 12.47 4.72
CA HIS A 106 11.59 13.23 4.87
C HIS A 106 12.71 12.34 5.39
N THR A 107 12.43 11.50 6.41
CA THR A 107 13.41 10.57 6.97
C THR A 107 13.84 9.51 5.93
N MET A 108 12.91 8.98 5.13
CA MET A 108 13.22 8.00 4.09
C MET A 108 14.04 8.61 2.95
N VAL A 109 13.67 9.82 2.48
CA VAL A 109 14.43 10.54 1.45
C VAL A 109 15.84 10.84 1.94
N ALA A 110 16.01 11.30 3.19
CA ALA A 110 17.33 11.55 3.75
C ALA A 110 18.24 10.32 3.77
N LYS A 111 17.67 9.14 3.98
CA LYS A 111 18.38 7.84 4.03
C LYS A 111 18.54 7.16 2.68
N SER A 112 17.90 7.64 1.64
CA SER A 112 17.91 7.04 0.30
C SER A 112 19.15 7.44 -0.51
N ARG A 113 19.26 6.88 -1.70
CA ARG A 113 20.32 7.16 -2.67
C ARG A 113 20.23 8.59 -3.20
N ASP A 114 21.37 9.18 -3.54
CA ASP A 114 21.44 10.55 -4.04
C ASP A 114 21.02 10.69 -5.50
N ASP A 115 21.11 9.59 -6.27
CA ASP A 115 20.73 9.51 -7.69
C ASP A 115 19.21 9.28 -7.91
N ASN A 116 18.44 9.14 -6.85
CA ASN A 116 16.98 9.08 -6.94
C ASN A 116 16.39 10.46 -7.22
N ARG A 117 15.25 10.47 -7.93
CA ARG A 117 14.44 11.67 -8.16
C ARG A 117 13.07 11.50 -7.55
N TYR A 118 12.48 12.61 -7.11
CA TYR A 118 11.23 12.60 -6.34
C TYR A 118 10.24 13.62 -6.85
N GLY A 119 9.00 13.19 -7.03
CA GLY A 119 7.82 14.04 -7.21
C GLY A 119 6.94 14.00 -5.97
N ILE A 120 6.14 15.03 -5.74
CA ILE A 120 5.18 15.10 -4.64
C ILE A 120 3.83 15.52 -5.19
N VAL A 121 2.83 14.70 -4.96
CA VAL A 121 1.42 14.97 -5.20
C VAL A 121 0.70 14.96 -3.86
N VAL A 122 -0.14 15.94 -3.62
CA VAL A 122 -0.99 16.01 -2.43
C VAL A 122 -2.43 15.92 -2.88
N PHE A 123 -3.23 15.11 -2.22
CA PHE A 123 -4.65 15.00 -2.54
C PHE A 123 -5.54 15.11 -1.30
N SER A 124 -6.75 15.57 -1.54
CA SER A 124 -7.89 15.58 -0.64
C SER A 124 -9.17 15.42 -1.47
N THR A 125 -10.10 16.38 -1.46
CA THR A 125 -11.23 16.43 -2.43
C THR A 125 -10.71 16.64 -3.86
N ASP A 126 -9.68 17.46 -4.01
CA ASP A 126 -8.92 17.65 -5.23
C ASP A 126 -7.45 17.22 -5.02
N ALA A 127 -6.63 17.27 -6.06
CA ALA A 127 -5.22 16.96 -5.99
C ALA A 127 -4.39 17.99 -6.78
N PHE A 128 -3.15 18.20 -6.34
CA PHE A 128 -2.22 19.06 -7.05
C PHE A 128 -0.77 18.53 -6.95
N ILE A 129 0.03 18.90 -7.92
CA ILE A 129 1.45 18.61 -7.94
C ILE A 129 2.17 19.66 -7.07
N GLN A 130 2.59 19.26 -5.89
CA GLN A 130 3.38 20.09 -4.98
C GLN A 130 4.82 20.28 -5.49
N MET A 131 5.34 19.26 -6.17
CA MET A 131 6.70 19.29 -6.72
C MET A 131 6.82 18.30 -7.90
N LYS A 132 7.32 18.76 -9.04
CA LYS A 132 7.79 17.92 -10.13
C LYS A 132 9.06 17.18 -9.73
N PHE A 133 9.52 16.22 -10.56
CA PHE A 133 10.72 15.45 -10.23
C PHE A 133 11.94 16.35 -9.98
N ALA A 134 12.50 16.21 -8.79
CA ALA A 134 13.67 16.93 -8.32
C ALA A 134 14.64 15.99 -7.59
N ASP A 135 15.85 16.47 -7.35
CA ASP A 135 16.87 15.80 -6.56
C ASP A 135 16.51 15.70 -5.07
N LYS A 136 17.28 14.91 -4.35
CA LYS A 136 17.14 14.67 -2.91
C LYS A 136 17.17 15.96 -2.09
N ARG A 137 18.12 16.88 -2.36
CA ARG A 137 18.31 18.12 -1.59
C ARG A 137 17.11 19.05 -1.75
N THR A 138 16.64 19.24 -2.98
CA THR A 138 15.45 20.04 -3.29
C THR A 138 14.22 19.44 -2.65
N THR A 139 14.06 18.12 -2.71
CA THR A 139 12.94 17.39 -2.12
C THR A 139 12.87 17.58 -0.61
N LEU A 140 13.99 17.45 0.11
CA LEU A 140 14.04 17.64 1.56
C LEU A 140 13.62 19.06 1.98
N LYS A 141 13.97 20.08 1.17
CA LYS A 141 13.51 21.46 1.39
C LYS A 141 12.01 21.63 1.13
N LYS A 142 11.50 21.04 0.05
CA LYS A 142 10.09 21.16 -0.35
C LYS A 142 9.14 20.38 0.57
N LEU A 143 9.54 19.23 1.11
CA LEU A 143 8.76 18.46 2.08
C LEU A 143 8.39 19.27 3.32
N LYS A 144 9.26 20.19 3.77
CA LYS A 144 8.98 21.07 4.92
C LYS A 144 7.84 22.07 4.68
N LYS A 145 7.46 22.29 3.41
CA LYS A 145 6.46 23.27 2.97
C LYS A 145 5.20 22.63 2.40
N VAL A 146 5.01 21.32 2.57
CA VAL A 146 3.81 20.62 2.07
C VAL A 146 2.61 21.02 2.95
N PRO A 147 1.54 21.58 2.36
CA PRO A 147 0.38 22.04 3.11
C PRO A 147 -0.55 20.89 3.49
N PHE A 148 -1.22 21.00 4.63
CA PHE A 148 -2.36 20.19 4.98
C PHE A 148 -3.65 20.90 4.55
N ILE A 149 -4.46 20.26 3.67
CA ILE A 149 -5.57 20.95 2.99
C ILE A 149 -6.91 20.67 3.63
N ARG A 150 -7.14 19.44 4.13
CA ARG A 150 -8.44 18.88 4.52
C ARG A 150 -9.32 18.55 3.30
N GLY A 151 -10.42 17.86 3.52
CA GLY A 151 -11.41 17.53 2.51
C GLY A 151 -11.71 16.04 2.49
N ARG A 152 -12.29 15.58 1.37
CA ARG A 152 -12.63 14.18 1.10
C ARG A 152 -11.40 13.43 0.58
N THR A 153 -11.53 12.11 0.36
CA THR A 153 -10.42 11.24 -0.06
C THR A 153 -10.57 10.91 -1.55
N ASN A 154 -9.79 11.58 -2.41
CA ASN A 154 -9.82 11.44 -3.88
C ASN A 154 -8.52 10.78 -4.38
N ILE A 155 -8.34 9.49 -4.09
CA ILE A 155 -7.14 8.75 -4.46
C ILE A 155 -6.96 8.73 -5.98
N GLN A 156 -8.04 8.55 -6.75
CA GLN A 156 -7.97 8.48 -8.21
C GLN A 156 -7.32 9.74 -8.82
N LYS A 157 -7.63 10.93 -8.27
CA LYS A 157 -7.07 12.19 -8.77
C LYS A 157 -5.59 12.33 -8.40
N GLY A 158 -5.20 11.85 -7.20
CA GLY A 158 -3.80 11.74 -6.79
C GLY A 158 -2.99 10.86 -7.74
N LEU A 159 -3.52 9.68 -8.10
CA LEU A 159 -2.89 8.76 -9.04
C LEU A 159 -2.85 9.31 -10.47
N LEU A 160 -3.90 10.03 -10.91
CA LEU A 160 -3.91 10.71 -12.21
C LEU A 160 -2.78 11.74 -12.32
N LEU A 161 -2.54 12.53 -11.27
CA LEU A 161 -1.46 13.51 -11.28
C LEU A 161 -0.08 12.84 -11.17
N ALA A 162 0.02 11.74 -10.44
CA ALA A 162 1.25 10.93 -10.42
C ALA A 162 1.57 10.40 -11.83
N LYS A 163 0.55 9.90 -12.57
CA LYS A 163 0.70 9.47 -13.97
C LYS A 163 1.23 10.61 -14.85
N LYS A 164 0.65 11.80 -14.76
CA LYS A 164 1.10 12.99 -15.53
C LYS A 164 2.57 13.33 -15.25
N LEU A 165 3.05 13.14 -14.01
CA LEU A 165 4.47 13.34 -13.69
C LEU A 165 5.38 12.36 -14.42
N PHE A 166 5.00 11.09 -14.56
CA PHE A 166 5.79 10.11 -15.30
C PHE A 166 5.70 10.31 -16.83
N GLU A 167 4.64 10.90 -17.34
CA GLU A 167 4.44 11.22 -18.75
C GLU A 167 5.16 12.52 -19.17
N ASP A 168 5.55 13.38 -18.22
CA ASP A 168 6.25 14.64 -18.51
C ASP A 168 7.70 14.36 -18.96
N PRO A 169 8.07 14.60 -20.24
CA PRO A 169 9.41 14.32 -20.75
C PRO A 169 10.51 15.07 -19.99
N GLU A 170 10.22 16.28 -19.55
CA GLU A 170 11.14 17.10 -18.76
C GLU A 170 11.40 16.50 -17.37
N SER A 171 10.43 15.74 -16.87
CA SER A 171 10.49 15.12 -15.56
C SER A 171 11.23 13.79 -15.56
N ASN A 172 11.21 13.03 -16.67
CA ASN A 172 11.69 11.64 -16.73
C ASN A 172 13.05 11.53 -17.43
N LYS A 173 14.02 12.35 -17.02
CA LYS A 173 15.36 12.41 -17.63
C LYS A 173 16.29 11.22 -17.32
N THR A 174 15.94 10.36 -16.36
CA THR A 174 16.78 9.22 -15.97
C THR A 174 16.37 7.98 -16.73
N LYS A 175 17.06 7.69 -17.83
CA LYS A 175 16.91 6.41 -18.56
C LYS A 175 17.22 5.25 -17.60
N ASP A 176 16.46 4.15 -17.71
CA ASP A 176 16.59 2.93 -16.89
C ASP A 176 16.27 3.06 -15.39
N ALA A 177 15.71 4.17 -14.93
CA ALA A 177 15.26 4.31 -13.56
C ALA A 177 14.01 3.46 -13.29
N LEU A 178 13.90 2.95 -12.06
CA LEU A 178 12.68 2.29 -11.59
C LEU A 178 11.63 3.34 -11.23
N ASN A 179 10.49 3.31 -11.89
CA ASN A 179 9.38 4.19 -11.61
C ASN A 179 8.52 3.64 -10.47
N LYS A 180 8.34 4.43 -9.41
CA LYS A 180 7.64 4.03 -8.19
C LYS A 180 6.65 5.09 -7.72
N VAL A 181 5.48 4.67 -7.29
CA VAL A 181 4.53 5.47 -6.51
C VAL A 181 4.53 4.95 -5.08
N LEU A 182 4.60 5.84 -4.10
CA LEU A 182 4.28 5.54 -2.70
C LEU A 182 3.01 6.30 -2.35
N LEU A 183 1.91 5.55 -2.25
CA LEU A 183 0.62 6.04 -1.78
C LEU A 183 0.48 5.74 -0.28
N ILE A 184 0.14 6.77 0.51
CA ILE A 184 -0.08 6.64 1.94
C ILE A 184 -1.52 7.11 2.21
N THR A 185 -2.35 6.27 2.81
CA THR A 185 -3.74 6.57 3.11
C THR A 185 -4.24 5.83 4.34
N ASP A 186 -5.19 6.42 5.05
CA ASP A 186 -5.86 5.82 6.20
C ASP A 186 -7.26 5.28 5.88
N GLY A 187 -7.73 5.43 4.64
CA GLY A 187 -9.08 5.10 4.27
C GLY A 187 -9.32 4.73 2.82
N LEU A 188 -10.60 4.54 2.51
CA LEU A 188 -11.13 4.32 1.17
C LEU A 188 -11.22 5.62 0.38
N SER A 189 -11.02 5.53 -0.93
CA SER A 189 -11.46 6.58 -1.84
C SER A 189 -12.98 6.79 -1.70
N ASN A 190 -13.39 8.02 -1.53
CA ASN A 190 -14.80 8.39 -1.42
C ASN A 190 -15.24 9.46 -2.43
N VAL A 191 -14.35 9.80 -3.37
CA VAL A 191 -14.65 10.67 -4.52
C VAL A 191 -14.28 9.90 -5.78
N GLN A 192 -15.26 9.64 -6.65
CA GLN A 192 -15.09 8.89 -7.89
C GLN A 192 -14.28 7.58 -7.68
N LYS A 193 -14.65 6.84 -6.63
CA LYS A 193 -13.92 5.63 -6.20
C LYS A 193 -13.83 4.56 -7.29
N GLU A 194 -14.81 4.50 -8.18
CA GLU A 194 -14.88 3.61 -9.34
C GLU A 194 -13.69 3.77 -10.29
N LEU A 195 -13.11 4.98 -10.35
CA LEU A 195 -11.93 5.27 -11.17
C LEU A 195 -10.61 4.93 -10.47
N THR A 196 -10.62 4.65 -9.17
CA THR A 196 -9.39 4.50 -8.39
C THR A 196 -8.53 3.34 -8.88
N LEU A 197 -9.12 2.15 -9.04
CA LEU A 197 -8.40 0.98 -9.54
C LEU A 197 -8.02 1.13 -11.02
N TYR A 198 -8.84 1.80 -11.81
CA TYR A 198 -8.51 2.09 -13.20
C TYR A 198 -7.26 2.99 -13.33
N ARG A 199 -7.14 4.03 -12.50
CA ARG A 199 -5.93 4.88 -12.47
C ARG A 199 -4.68 4.11 -12.02
N ALA A 200 -4.84 3.22 -11.05
CA ALA A 200 -3.75 2.33 -10.64
C ALA A 200 -3.33 1.39 -11.77
N LEU A 201 -4.29 0.82 -12.51
CA LEU A 201 -4.01 -0.03 -13.66
C LEU A 201 -3.22 0.73 -14.74
N GLN A 202 -3.63 1.96 -15.09
CA GLN A 202 -2.90 2.79 -16.05
C GLN A 202 -1.42 2.97 -15.67
N LEU A 203 -1.13 3.26 -14.39
CA LEU A 203 0.24 3.39 -13.90
C LEU A 203 1.00 2.05 -13.99
N LYS A 204 0.37 0.93 -13.61
CA LYS A 204 0.98 -0.41 -13.70
C LYS A 204 1.32 -0.79 -15.14
N MET A 205 0.46 -0.45 -16.11
CA MET A 205 0.70 -0.66 -17.55
C MET A 205 1.90 0.15 -18.07
N MET A 206 2.22 1.29 -17.46
CA MET A 206 3.43 2.07 -17.74
C MET A 206 4.69 1.50 -17.05
N GLY A 207 4.61 0.35 -16.39
CA GLY A 207 5.72 -0.26 -15.63
C GLY A 207 5.97 0.42 -14.28
N VAL A 208 5.07 1.28 -13.80
CA VAL A 208 5.19 1.94 -12.50
C VAL A 208 4.79 0.98 -11.38
N GLN A 209 5.66 0.80 -10.40
CA GLN A 209 5.39 0.01 -9.20
C GLN A 209 4.66 0.86 -8.17
N ILE A 210 3.45 0.45 -7.78
CA ILE A 210 2.65 1.14 -6.78
C ILE A 210 2.83 0.44 -5.43
N TYR A 211 3.36 1.16 -4.47
CA TYR A 211 3.50 0.78 -3.08
C TYR A 211 2.43 1.50 -2.27
N VAL A 212 1.71 0.76 -1.43
CA VAL A 212 0.63 1.30 -0.59
C VAL A 212 0.97 1.11 0.87
N VAL A 213 0.89 2.18 1.65
CA VAL A 213 0.93 2.16 3.11
C VAL A 213 -0.49 2.38 3.62
N ALA A 214 -1.14 1.31 4.04
CA ALA A 214 -2.48 1.34 4.61
C ALA A 214 -2.37 1.51 6.14
N VAL A 215 -2.83 2.67 6.62
CA VAL A 215 -2.66 3.16 7.99
C VAL A 215 -3.95 2.98 8.78
N GLY A 216 -3.88 2.35 9.96
CA GLY A 216 -5.03 2.16 10.84
C GLY A 216 -5.02 0.80 11.54
N ARG A 217 -5.72 0.68 12.67
CA ARG A 217 -5.91 -0.62 13.35
C ARG A 217 -6.75 -1.56 12.50
N PHE A 218 -7.81 -1.04 11.94
CA PHE A 218 -8.67 -1.69 10.97
C PHE A 218 -8.80 -0.77 9.74
N VAL A 219 -8.73 -1.32 8.55
CA VAL A 219 -8.85 -0.56 7.29
C VAL A 219 -9.97 -1.18 6.47
N TYR A 220 -11.10 -0.49 6.37
CA TYR A 220 -12.23 -0.91 5.55
C TYR A 220 -11.86 -1.06 4.06
N GLY A 221 -10.88 -0.28 3.60
CA GLY A 221 -10.36 -0.26 2.23
C GLY A 221 -9.29 -1.29 1.92
N ILE A 222 -9.17 -2.39 2.68
CA ILE A 222 -8.17 -3.41 2.38
C ILE A 222 -8.31 -4.00 0.97
N PRO A 223 -9.50 -4.36 0.46
CA PRO A 223 -9.63 -4.82 -0.93
C PRO A 223 -9.16 -3.79 -1.95
N GLU A 224 -9.51 -2.51 -1.77
CA GLU A 224 -9.03 -1.41 -2.61
C GLU A 224 -7.51 -1.27 -2.50
N SER A 225 -6.95 -1.29 -1.29
CA SER A 225 -5.49 -1.20 -1.06
C SER A 225 -4.71 -2.33 -1.73
N ILE A 226 -5.27 -3.55 -1.74
CA ILE A 226 -4.71 -4.71 -2.45
C ILE A 226 -4.75 -4.49 -3.96
N GLY A 227 -5.88 -4.02 -4.49
CA GLY A 227 -6.03 -3.70 -5.91
C GLY A 227 -5.13 -2.56 -6.37
N LEU A 228 -4.87 -1.57 -5.52
CA LEU A 228 -3.95 -0.46 -5.77
C LEU A 228 -2.49 -0.92 -5.81
N ALA A 229 -2.05 -1.73 -4.86
CA ALA A 229 -0.67 -2.22 -4.81
C ALA A 229 -0.31 -3.06 -6.05
N THR A 230 0.93 -3.01 -6.51
CA THR A 230 1.37 -3.83 -7.66
C THR A 230 1.28 -5.31 -7.31
N THR A 231 1.69 -5.71 -6.11
CA THR A 231 1.39 -7.03 -5.51
C THR A 231 1.16 -6.85 -4.02
N SER A 232 0.21 -7.57 -3.43
CA SER A 232 -0.10 -7.46 -2.00
C SER A 232 1.07 -7.90 -1.11
N GLN A 233 1.83 -8.94 -1.51
CA GLN A 233 2.90 -9.48 -0.70
C GLN A 233 4.10 -8.53 -0.57
N ARG A 234 4.44 -7.79 -1.63
CA ARG A 234 5.66 -6.95 -1.68
C ARG A 234 5.40 -5.47 -1.57
N HIS A 235 4.24 -5.01 -2.04
CA HIS A 235 3.95 -3.59 -2.24
C HIS A 235 2.86 -3.04 -1.30
N LEU A 236 2.19 -3.89 -0.50
CA LEU A 236 1.25 -3.44 0.53
C LEU A 236 1.92 -3.52 1.90
N PHE A 237 1.88 -2.42 2.63
CA PHE A 237 2.39 -2.29 4.00
C PHE A 237 1.27 -1.90 4.94
N ARG A 238 1.18 -2.59 6.08
CA ARG A 238 0.23 -2.30 7.13
C ARG A 238 0.94 -1.64 8.31
N VAL A 239 0.40 -0.53 8.79
CA VAL A 239 0.88 0.14 10.01
C VAL A 239 -0.30 0.58 10.87
N ARG A 240 -0.13 0.53 12.20
CA ARG A 240 -1.19 0.84 13.17
C ARG A 240 -1.65 2.31 13.12
N ASN A 241 -0.73 3.22 12.86
CA ASN A 241 -0.96 4.67 12.79
C ASN A 241 0.26 5.35 12.15
N MET A 242 0.16 6.64 11.87
CA MET A 242 1.25 7.43 11.25
C MET A 242 2.51 7.52 12.13
N LYS A 243 2.39 7.46 13.48
CA LYS A 243 3.55 7.37 14.37
C LYS A 243 4.32 6.07 14.15
N ALA A 244 3.61 4.95 13.97
CA ALA A 244 4.22 3.66 13.65
C ALA A 244 4.93 3.71 12.28
N PHE A 245 4.34 4.35 11.27
CA PHE A 245 4.98 4.56 9.97
C PHE A 245 6.26 5.41 10.09
N LEU A 246 6.23 6.48 10.86
CA LEU A 246 7.44 7.26 11.16
C LEU A 246 8.53 6.41 11.83
N ASN A 247 8.15 5.51 12.75
CA ASN A 247 9.11 4.61 13.38
C ASN A 247 9.66 3.58 12.38
N VAL A 248 8.85 3.05 11.46
CA VAL A 248 9.31 2.23 10.32
C VAL A 248 10.40 2.98 9.55
N ALA A 249 10.16 4.23 9.17
CA ALA A 249 11.13 5.06 8.43
C ALA A 249 12.43 5.28 9.21
N ARG A 250 12.34 5.46 10.54
CA ARG A 250 13.51 5.63 11.42
C ARG A 250 14.36 4.37 11.53
N MET A 251 13.74 3.19 11.51
CA MET A 251 14.44 1.91 11.59
C MET A 251 15.11 1.48 10.28
N ILE A 252 14.75 2.08 9.13
CA ILE A 252 15.42 1.83 7.86
C ILE A 252 16.88 2.30 7.98
N PRO A 253 17.88 1.46 7.63
CA PRO A 253 19.27 1.88 7.63
C PRO A 253 19.53 2.92 6.53
N SER A 254 20.46 3.82 6.77
CA SER A 254 20.93 4.77 5.75
C SER A 254 21.71 4.04 4.67
N VAL A 255 21.54 4.44 3.41
CA VAL A 255 22.41 3.99 2.32
C VAL A 255 23.78 4.66 2.52
N PRO A 256 24.88 3.90 2.63
CA PRO A 256 26.18 4.52 2.77
C PRO A 256 26.46 5.38 1.54
N PHE A 257 26.98 6.57 1.78
CA PHE A 257 27.46 7.47 0.74
C PHE A 257 28.56 6.75 -0.04
N ARG A 258 28.41 6.61 -1.36
CA ARG A 258 29.53 6.26 -2.21
C ARG A 258 30.39 7.52 -2.35
N SER A 259 31.50 7.60 -1.63
CA SER A 259 32.61 8.40 -2.13
C SER A 259 32.94 7.83 -3.51
N ALA A 260 32.88 8.68 -4.52
CA ALA A 260 33.40 8.36 -5.84
C ALA A 260 34.91 8.04 -5.63
N LEU A 261 35.21 6.75 -5.60
CA LEU A 261 36.57 6.32 -5.83
C LEU A 261 36.79 6.47 -7.34
N HIS A 262 37.56 7.48 -7.69
CA HIS A 262 38.15 7.70 -8.98
C HIS A 262 39.03 6.51 -9.38
#